data_428eaac6b16e9a0e70bfe08676e1d163
#
_entry.id   428eaac6b16e9a0e70bfe08676e1d163
#
_cell.length_a   1.000
_cell.length_b   1.000
_cell.length_c   1.000
_cell.angle_alpha   90.00
_cell.angle_beta   90.00
_cell.angle_gamma   90.00
#
_symmetry.space_group_name_H-M   'P 1'
#
loop_
_entity.id
_entity.type
_entity.pdbx_description
1 polymer ?
#
loop_
_entity_poly.entity_id
_entity_poly.type
_entity_poly.pdbx_seq_one_letter_code
_entity_poly.pdbx_strand_id
1 'polypeptide(L)'
;MLIDQTFEIDSCDDVELGIKRTSKLEYRISYDDEKDIKAIVFIIPGFGGDADGNYRKHLVEYVAKEFQTMVISVNYHCIKNRLQFGASLFMDNIDKFILQENCTAFNIAIPIHLNKITDILSYLDDNMEKLKNEEKIKENAKMSLSITLEPGKNEYQNFGVMQAQDLINALLHLKKEKYNLLENIPVIMIGSSHGGYLAHLAAKIAPWLVDGVIDNSSYAKTPLQYLGFGKEIDYMRHYEACDISNSFKNLNLLFYSKTFWTSNK
;
A
#
# COMPACT_ATOMS: atom_id res chain seq x y z
N MET A 1 -18.64 10.43 -24.07
CA MET A 1 -18.91 9.26 -23.16
C MET A 1 -17.66 8.98 -22.33
N LEU A 2 -17.80 8.55 -21.06
CA LEU A 2 -16.62 8.22 -20.25
C LEU A 2 -15.99 6.92 -20.75
N ILE A 3 -14.72 7.01 -21.14
CA ILE A 3 -13.87 5.89 -21.55
C ILE A 3 -13.00 5.49 -20.36
N ASP A 4 -13.01 4.21 -20.02
CA ASP A 4 -12.10 3.58 -19.08
C ASP A 4 -11.25 2.54 -19.79
N GLN A 5 -9.93 2.66 -19.72
CA GLN A 5 -9.01 1.73 -20.34
C GLN A 5 -7.89 1.35 -19.37
N THR A 6 -7.61 0.05 -19.24
CA THR A 6 -6.53 -0.48 -18.43
C THR A 6 -5.37 -0.92 -19.31
N PHE A 7 -4.16 -0.59 -18.87
CA PHE A 7 -2.91 -1.00 -19.50
C PHE A 7 -2.10 -1.85 -18.53
N GLU A 8 -1.40 -2.82 -19.05
CA GLU A 8 -0.43 -3.63 -18.34
C GLU A 8 0.90 -3.59 -19.10
N ILE A 9 1.93 -3.06 -18.46
CA ILE A 9 3.24 -2.85 -19.07
C ILE A 9 4.34 -3.51 -18.24
N ASP A 10 5.54 -3.61 -18.82
CA ASP A 10 6.70 -4.08 -18.07
C ASP A 10 7.08 -3.08 -16.97
N SER A 11 7.36 -3.60 -15.79
CA SER A 11 7.91 -2.81 -14.69
C SER A 11 9.41 -2.60 -14.88
N CYS A 12 9.93 -1.49 -14.33
CA CYS A 12 11.38 -1.30 -14.23
C CYS A 12 11.96 -2.11 -13.07
N ASP A 13 13.16 -2.64 -13.27
CA ASP A 13 13.94 -3.28 -12.22
C ASP A 13 14.42 -2.25 -11.18
N ASP A 14 14.62 -2.69 -9.96
CA ASP A 14 15.30 -1.89 -8.94
C ASP A 14 16.81 -1.98 -9.16
N VAL A 15 17.34 -0.96 -9.83
CA VAL A 15 18.77 -0.92 -10.18
C VAL A 15 19.66 -0.62 -8.97
N GLU A 16 19.11 0.04 -7.93
CA GLU A 16 19.85 0.35 -6.71
C GLU A 16 20.14 -0.90 -5.90
N LEU A 17 19.13 -1.77 -5.78
CA LEU A 17 19.26 -3.02 -5.04
C LEU A 17 19.61 -4.23 -5.93
N GLY A 18 19.67 -4.04 -7.24
CA GLY A 18 19.92 -5.12 -8.20
C GLY A 18 18.79 -6.15 -8.23
N ILE A 19 17.57 -5.76 -7.90
CA ILE A 19 16.41 -6.66 -7.85
C ILE A 19 15.62 -6.57 -9.14
N LYS A 20 15.48 -7.71 -9.82
CA LYS A 20 14.65 -7.85 -11.01
C LYS A 20 13.19 -7.94 -10.61
N ARG A 21 12.36 -7.03 -11.14
CA ARG A 21 10.90 -7.09 -10.94
C ARG A 21 10.26 -8.10 -11.88
N THR A 22 9.33 -8.87 -11.35
CA THR A 22 8.56 -9.87 -12.08
C THR A 22 7.10 -9.49 -12.26
N SER A 23 6.60 -8.56 -11.45
CA SER A 23 5.23 -8.04 -11.57
C SER A 23 5.13 -7.04 -12.72
N LYS A 24 4.03 -7.08 -13.46
CA LYS A 24 3.69 -6.02 -14.42
C LYS A 24 3.21 -4.77 -13.72
N LEU A 25 3.42 -3.63 -14.35
CA LEU A 25 2.84 -2.36 -13.94
C LEU A 25 1.47 -2.19 -14.60
N GLU A 26 0.43 -2.15 -13.78
CA GLU A 26 -0.93 -1.91 -14.23
C GLU A 26 -1.32 -0.46 -13.95
N TYR A 27 -1.90 0.21 -14.94
CA TYR A 27 -2.51 1.52 -14.73
C TYR A 27 -3.78 1.67 -15.58
N ARG A 28 -4.68 2.54 -15.14
CA ARG A 28 -5.94 2.84 -15.80
C ARG A 28 -5.99 4.30 -16.19
N ILE A 29 -6.59 4.58 -17.35
CA ILE A 29 -6.97 5.92 -17.76
C ILE A 29 -8.49 6.05 -17.83
N SER A 30 -8.98 7.24 -17.49
CA SER A 30 -10.41 7.60 -17.61
C SER A 30 -10.51 9.00 -18.18
N TYR A 31 -11.30 9.18 -19.24
CA TYR A 31 -11.53 10.49 -19.89
C TYR A 31 -12.86 10.50 -20.65
N ASP A 32 -13.36 11.69 -20.94
CA ASP A 32 -14.55 11.88 -21.78
C ASP A 32 -14.11 12.05 -23.24
N ASP A 33 -14.47 11.10 -24.11
CA ASP A 33 -14.07 11.09 -25.52
C ASP A 33 -14.79 12.12 -26.39
N GLU A 34 -15.85 12.74 -25.86
CA GLU A 34 -16.59 13.81 -26.54
C GLU A 34 -15.99 15.20 -26.25
N LYS A 35 -14.96 15.28 -25.45
CA LYS A 35 -14.35 16.54 -25.02
C LYS A 35 -12.84 16.57 -25.31
N ASP A 36 -12.34 17.75 -25.62
CA ASP A 36 -10.90 17.97 -25.72
C ASP A 36 -10.24 17.81 -24.35
N ILE A 37 -9.13 17.08 -24.30
CA ILE A 37 -8.37 16.85 -23.08
C ILE A 37 -7.48 18.06 -22.82
N LYS A 38 -7.68 18.73 -21.66
CA LYS A 38 -6.95 19.93 -21.27
C LYS A 38 -5.78 19.67 -20.33
N ALA A 39 -5.79 18.55 -19.61
CA ALA A 39 -4.71 18.16 -18.72
C ALA A 39 -4.69 16.64 -18.52
N ILE A 40 -3.52 16.12 -18.15
CA ILE A 40 -3.37 14.79 -17.58
C ILE A 40 -3.37 14.95 -16.08
N VAL A 41 -4.21 14.19 -15.36
CA VAL A 41 -4.33 14.27 -13.90
C VAL A 41 -4.09 12.89 -13.30
N PHE A 42 -3.09 12.76 -12.45
CA PHE A 42 -2.92 11.57 -11.62
C PHE A 42 -3.76 11.68 -10.35
N ILE A 43 -4.45 10.60 -9.98
CA ILE A 43 -5.05 10.44 -8.66
C ILE A 43 -4.31 9.32 -7.94
N ILE A 44 -3.44 9.71 -7.00
CA ILE A 44 -2.48 8.84 -6.34
C ILE A 44 -2.97 8.56 -4.91
N PRO A 45 -3.30 7.30 -4.59
CA PRO A 45 -3.78 6.93 -3.27
C PRO A 45 -2.69 6.93 -2.21
N GLY A 46 -3.10 7.12 -0.97
CA GLY A 46 -2.28 6.87 0.20
C GLY A 46 -2.11 5.38 0.51
N PHE A 47 -1.41 5.09 1.59
CA PHE A 47 -1.27 3.72 2.09
C PHE A 47 -2.64 3.10 2.42
N GLY A 48 -2.79 1.81 2.11
CA GLY A 48 -4.03 1.07 2.34
C GLY A 48 -5.13 1.33 1.32
N GLY A 49 -4.97 2.33 0.48
CA GLY A 49 -5.81 2.52 -0.69
C GLY A 49 -5.24 1.80 -1.91
N ASP A 50 -6.02 1.62 -2.95
CA ASP A 50 -5.57 1.18 -4.26
C ASP A 50 -6.21 2.04 -5.37
N ALA A 51 -5.77 1.84 -6.60
CA ALA A 51 -6.27 2.60 -7.73
C ALA A 51 -7.75 2.28 -8.07
N ASP A 52 -8.27 1.18 -7.57
CA ASP A 52 -9.61 0.66 -7.91
C ASP A 52 -10.66 0.91 -6.81
N GLY A 53 -10.31 1.59 -5.71
CA GLY A 53 -11.23 1.85 -4.60
C GLY A 53 -12.43 2.72 -5.00
N ASN A 54 -13.63 2.40 -4.49
CA ASN A 54 -14.89 3.09 -4.83
C ASN A 54 -14.81 4.62 -4.70
N TYR A 55 -14.24 5.14 -3.62
CA TYR A 55 -14.07 6.58 -3.45
C TYR A 55 -13.27 7.20 -4.60
N ARG A 56 -12.19 6.54 -5.03
CA ARG A 56 -11.38 7.02 -6.14
C ARG A 56 -12.10 6.92 -7.46
N LYS A 57 -12.90 5.88 -7.68
CA LYS A 57 -13.70 5.77 -8.90
C LYS A 57 -14.60 6.99 -9.08
N HIS A 58 -15.32 7.40 -8.04
CA HIS A 58 -16.16 8.60 -8.09
C HIS A 58 -15.35 9.88 -8.31
N LEU A 59 -14.19 10.01 -7.66
CA LEU A 59 -13.30 11.16 -7.86
C LEU A 59 -12.72 11.20 -9.27
N VAL A 60 -12.31 10.05 -9.81
CA VAL A 60 -11.81 9.91 -11.19
C VAL A 60 -12.87 10.35 -12.19
N GLU A 61 -14.09 9.83 -12.06
CA GLU A 61 -15.21 10.17 -12.95
C GLU A 61 -15.54 11.66 -12.87
N TYR A 62 -15.57 12.23 -11.68
CA TYR A 62 -15.81 13.66 -11.47
C TYR A 62 -14.74 14.51 -12.13
N VAL A 63 -13.46 14.24 -11.86
CA VAL A 63 -12.33 15.01 -12.39
C VAL A 63 -12.27 14.91 -13.90
N ALA A 64 -12.47 13.72 -14.48
CA ALA A 64 -12.47 13.52 -15.92
C ALA A 64 -13.56 14.33 -16.62
N LYS A 65 -14.79 14.32 -16.09
CA LYS A 65 -15.94 15.00 -16.71
C LYS A 65 -15.93 16.51 -16.52
N GLU A 66 -15.71 16.97 -15.28
CA GLU A 66 -15.84 18.40 -14.95
C GLU A 66 -14.67 19.22 -15.46
N PHE A 67 -13.45 18.67 -15.41
CA PHE A 67 -12.26 19.43 -15.80
C PHE A 67 -11.74 19.07 -17.19
N GLN A 68 -12.41 18.20 -17.94
CA GLN A 68 -11.98 17.79 -19.27
C GLN A 68 -10.55 17.23 -19.25
N THR A 69 -10.28 16.31 -18.35
CA THR A 69 -8.95 15.76 -18.13
C THR A 69 -8.89 14.28 -18.45
N MET A 70 -7.71 13.81 -18.82
CA MET A 70 -7.40 12.39 -18.79
C MET A 70 -6.85 12.02 -17.42
N VAL A 71 -7.62 11.27 -16.65
CA VAL A 71 -7.22 10.85 -15.30
C VAL A 71 -6.47 9.54 -15.38
N ILE A 72 -5.34 9.45 -14.66
CA ILE A 72 -4.50 8.25 -14.54
C ILE A 72 -4.56 7.75 -13.10
N SER A 73 -4.83 6.46 -12.93
CA SER A 73 -4.73 5.74 -11.67
C SER A 73 -3.74 4.59 -11.83
N VAL A 74 -2.70 4.55 -11.00
CA VAL A 74 -1.59 3.59 -11.12
C VAL A 74 -1.60 2.62 -9.95
N ASN A 75 -1.55 1.33 -10.25
CA ASN A 75 -1.25 0.29 -9.28
C ASN A 75 0.27 0.16 -9.14
N TYR A 76 0.88 1.15 -8.46
CA TYR A 76 2.32 1.24 -8.28
C TYR A 76 2.86 0.13 -7.37
N HIS A 77 4.16 -0.06 -7.37
CA HIS A 77 4.87 -1.05 -6.58
C HIS A 77 4.38 -1.12 -5.13
N CYS A 78 4.04 -2.33 -4.68
CA CYS A 78 3.59 -2.62 -3.32
C CYS A 78 2.26 -1.95 -2.89
N ILE A 79 1.46 -1.41 -3.81
CA ILE A 79 0.17 -0.79 -3.48
C ILE A 79 -0.85 -1.84 -2.99
N LYS A 80 -0.85 -3.02 -3.60
CA LYS A 80 -1.77 -4.13 -3.29
C LYS A 80 -1.17 -5.09 -2.24
N ASN A 81 -0.52 -4.53 -1.21
CA ASN A 81 0.09 -5.33 -0.15
C ASN A 81 -0.95 -5.76 0.90
N ARG A 82 -1.87 -6.64 0.49
CA ARG A 82 -2.97 -7.18 1.31
C ARG A 82 -3.22 -8.64 0.97
N LEU A 83 -3.79 -9.40 1.90
CA LEU A 83 -4.06 -10.83 1.73
C LEU A 83 -4.92 -11.15 0.51
N GLN A 84 -5.92 -10.31 0.20
CA GLN A 84 -6.78 -10.45 -0.97
C GLN A 84 -6.02 -10.39 -2.30
N PHE A 85 -4.84 -9.80 -2.29
CA PHE A 85 -3.98 -9.63 -3.48
C PHE A 85 -2.71 -10.47 -3.44
N GLY A 86 -2.68 -11.50 -2.58
CA GLY A 86 -1.59 -12.47 -2.54
C GLY A 86 -0.45 -12.13 -1.58
N ALA A 87 -0.61 -11.11 -0.72
CA ALA A 87 0.28 -10.96 0.43
C ALA A 87 0.08 -12.12 1.40
N SER A 88 1.11 -12.46 2.16
CA SER A 88 1.08 -13.54 3.16
C SER A 88 1.48 -13.03 4.53
N LEU A 89 0.95 -13.70 5.57
CA LEU A 89 1.36 -13.43 6.94
C LEU A 89 2.54 -14.33 7.30
N PHE A 90 3.52 -13.73 7.91
CA PHE A 90 4.70 -14.40 8.41
C PHE A 90 5.01 -13.92 9.84
N MET A 91 5.45 -14.82 10.70
CA MET A 91 5.97 -14.48 12.03
C MET A 91 7.47 -14.73 12.05
N ASP A 92 8.22 -13.67 12.19
CA ASP A 92 9.65 -13.75 12.45
C ASP A 92 9.93 -14.19 13.91
N ASN A 93 11.18 -14.24 14.31
CA ASN A 93 11.54 -14.66 15.66
C ASN A 93 11.08 -13.66 16.74
N ILE A 94 10.97 -12.38 16.40
CA ILE A 94 10.50 -11.34 17.32
C ILE A 94 8.98 -11.46 17.47
N ASP A 95 8.26 -11.63 16.37
CA ASP A 95 6.81 -11.86 16.38
C ASP A 95 6.43 -13.08 17.21
N LYS A 96 7.17 -14.20 17.03
CA LYS A 96 7.00 -15.43 17.80
C LYS A 96 7.28 -15.24 19.29
N PHE A 97 8.32 -14.47 19.62
CA PHE A 97 8.63 -14.14 20.99
C PHE A 97 7.52 -13.30 21.63
N ILE A 98 7.05 -12.25 20.95
CA ILE A 98 5.93 -11.40 21.40
C ILE A 98 4.68 -12.26 21.61
N LEU A 99 4.38 -13.15 20.67
CA LEU A 99 3.25 -14.08 20.78
C LEU A 99 3.39 -14.96 22.04
N GLN A 100 4.56 -15.56 22.26
CA GLN A 100 4.82 -16.41 23.40
C GLN A 100 4.67 -15.68 24.75
N GLU A 101 5.21 -14.45 24.86
CA GLU A 101 5.09 -13.62 26.04
C GLU A 101 3.62 -13.28 26.34
N ASN A 102 2.86 -12.89 25.32
CA ASN A 102 1.45 -12.63 25.48
C ASN A 102 0.65 -13.90 25.88
N CYS A 103 0.91 -15.03 25.26
CA CYS A 103 0.27 -16.28 25.62
C CYS A 103 0.57 -16.67 27.06
N THR A 104 1.81 -16.47 27.53
CA THR A 104 2.21 -16.71 28.92
C THR A 104 1.47 -15.76 29.85
N ALA A 105 1.39 -14.47 29.54
CA ALA A 105 0.73 -13.46 30.37
C ALA A 105 -0.77 -13.73 30.57
N PHE A 106 -1.45 -14.26 29.55
CA PHE A 106 -2.87 -14.61 29.58
C PHE A 106 -3.13 -16.09 29.93
N ASN A 107 -2.08 -16.88 30.20
CA ASN A 107 -2.15 -18.32 30.48
C ASN A 107 -2.91 -19.08 29.36
N ILE A 108 -2.61 -18.77 28.10
CA ILE A 108 -3.17 -19.42 26.92
C ILE A 108 -2.10 -20.33 26.31
N ALA A 109 -2.40 -21.61 26.12
CA ALA A 109 -1.53 -22.57 25.43
C ALA A 109 -1.99 -22.75 23.99
N ILE A 110 -1.13 -22.48 23.02
CA ILE A 110 -1.44 -22.70 21.59
C ILE A 110 -1.31 -24.20 21.27
N PRO A 111 -2.37 -24.84 20.74
CA PRO A 111 -2.30 -26.24 20.32
C PRO A 111 -1.26 -26.46 19.21
N ILE A 112 -0.48 -27.54 19.34
CA ILE A 112 0.64 -27.88 18.42
C ILE A 112 0.17 -28.06 16.96
N HIS A 113 -1.08 -28.43 16.74
CA HIS A 113 -1.64 -28.65 15.40
C HIS A 113 -2.00 -27.37 14.64
N LEU A 114 -2.02 -26.21 15.32
CA LEU A 114 -2.30 -24.93 14.67
C LEU A 114 -1.04 -24.38 13.99
N ASN A 115 -0.97 -24.54 12.67
CA ASN A 115 0.19 -24.16 11.87
C ASN A 115 -0.03 -22.88 11.05
N LYS A 116 -1.28 -22.48 10.82
CA LYS A 116 -1.61 -21.25 10.08
C LYS A 116 -1.76 -20.09 11.06
N ILE A 117 -1.17 -18.95 10.71
CA ILE A 117 -1.23 -17.75 11.54
C ILE A 117 -2.68 -17.29 11.75
N THR A 118 -3.51 -17.36 10.73
CA THR A 118 -4.95 -17.03 10.81
C THR A 118 -5.68 -17.89 11.84
N ASP A 119 -5.38 -19.19 11.87
CA ASP A 119 -6.01 -20.12 12.80
C ASP A 119 -5.54 -19.88 14.23
N ILE A 120 -4.25 -19.54 14.40
CA ILE A 120 -3.70 -19.12 15.71
C ILE A 120 -4.39 -17.86 16.19
N LEU A 121 -4.55 -16.85 15.33
CA LEU A 121 -5.21 -15.60 15.71
C LEU A 121 -6.68 -15.82 16.11
N SER A 122 -7.41 -16.63 15.35
CA SER A 122 -8.80 -16.98 15.68
C SER A 122 -8.87 -17.68 17.04
N TYR A 123 -8.00 -18.67 17.27
CA TYR A 123 -7.92 -19.37 18.54
C TYR A 123 -7.62 -18.44 19.72
N LEU A 124 -6.72 -17.47 19.54
CA LEU A 124 -6.40 -16.49 20.59
C LEU A 124 -7.57 -15.55 20.87
N ASP A 125 -8.26 -15.09 19.83
CA ASP A 125 -9.43 -14.21 19.98
C ASP A 125 -10.55 -14.91 20.77
N ASP A 126 -10.86 -16.16 20.42
CA ASP A 126 -11.85 -16.98 21.13
C ASP A 126 -11.49 -17.21 22.59
N ASN A 127 -10.20 -17.47 22.90
CA ASN A 127 -9.73 -17.63 24.27
C ASN A 127 -9.78 -16.31 25.06
N MET A 128 -9.42 -15.20 24.46
CA MET A 128 -9.55 -13.89 25.10
C MET A 128 -11.02 -13.56 25.42
N GLU A 129 -11.94 -13.86 24.51
CA GLU A 129 -13.38 -13.70 24.75
C GLU A 129 -13.86 -14.59 25.89
N LYS A 130 -13.43 -15.85 25.93
CA LYS A 130 -13.72 -16.77 27.04
C LYS A 130 -13.24 -16.24 28.38
N LEU A 131 -11.99 -15.75 28.44
CA LEU A 131 -11.43 -15.19 29.68
C LEU A 131 -12.19 -13.97 30.17
N LYS A 132 -12.73 -13.13 29.26
CA LYS A 132 -13.62 -12.00 29.60
C LYS A 132 -14.94 -12.46 30.15
N ASN A 133 -15.59 -13.42 29.48
CA ASN A 133 -16.88 -13.99 29.90
C ASN A 133 -16.79 -14.69 31.27
N GLU A 134 -15.62 -15.23 31.59
CA GLU A 134 -15.32 -15.83 32.91
C GLU A 134 -14.84 -14.79 33.95
N GLU A 135 -14.85 -13.50 33.61
CA GLU A 135 -14.38 -12.37 34.44
C GLU A 135 -12.92 -12.52 34.93
N LYS A 136 -12.11 -13.35 34.28
CA LYS A 136 -10.70 -13.56 34.58
C LYS A 136 -9.80 -12.40 34.14
N ILE A 137 -10.26 -11.65 33.15
CA ILE A 137 -9.60 -10.45 32.64
C ILE A 137 -10.63 -9.34 32.46
N LYS A 138 -10.16 -8.08 32.39
CA LYS A 138 -11.03 -6.93 32.19
C LYS A 138 -11.69 -6.99 30.80
N GLU A 139 -12.91 -6.49 30.67
CA GLU A 139 -13.65 -6.44 29.39
C GLU A 139 -12.90 -5.71 28.28
N ASN A 140 -12.18 -4.63 28.62
CA ASN A 140 -11.38 -3.85 27.67
C ASN A 140 -9.95 -4.41 27.45
N ALA A 141 -9.59 -5.54 28.05
CA ALA A 141 -8.29 -6.15 27.85
C ALA A 141 -8.12 -6.57 26.39
N LYS A 142 -6.93 -6.32 25.84
CA LYS A 142 -6.54 -6.75 24.49
C LYS A 142 -5.14 -7.36 24.54
N MET A 143 -4.93 -8.40 23.75
CA MET A 143 -3.61 -8.95 23.50
C MET A 143 -2.97 -8.18 22.33
N SER A 144 -1.74 -7.68 22.51
CA SER A 144 -1.02 -6.95 21.46
C SER A 144 0.00 -7.88 20.80
N LEU A 145 -0.17 -8.08 19.48
CA LEU A 145 0.65 -8.96 18.67
C LEU A 145 1.27 -8.19 17.51
N SER A 146 2.47 -8.58 17.11
CA SER A 146 3.10 -8.12 15.87
C SER A 146 3.16 -9.27 14.84
N ILE A 147 3.01 -8.95 13.58
CA ILE A 147 3.00 -9.91 12.48
C ILE A 147 3.67 -9.26 11.27
N THR A 148 4.56 -9.99 10.62
CA THR A 148 5.18 -9.56 9.37
C THR A 148 4.25 -9.83 8.20
N LEU A 149 4.01 -8.81 7.37
CA LEU A 149 3.27 -8.92 6.12
C LEU A 149 4.25 -8.97 4.96
N GLU A 150 4.32 -10.12 4.29
CA GLU A 150 5.10 -10.28 3.07
C GLU A 150 4.24 -9.92 1.86
N PRO A 151 4.60 -8.88 1.08
CA PRO A 151 3.89 -8.53 -0.13
C PRO A 151 3.85 -9.68 -1.13
N GLY A 152 2.75 -9.78 -1.88
CA GLY A 152 2.67 -10.68 -3.01
C GLY A 152 3.60 -10.27 -4.16
N LYS A 153 3.70 -11.12 -5.19
CA LYS A 153 4.44 -10.84 -6.43
C LYS A 153 5.94 -10.53 -6.25
N ASN A 154 6.55 -10.98 -5.16
CA ASN A 154 7.93 -10.65 -4.80
C ASN A 154 8.21 -9.13 -4.70
N GLU A 155 7.20 -8.36 -4.33
CA GLU A 155 7.33 -6.93 -4.08
C GLU A 155 7.83 -6.66 -2.65
N TYR A 156 8.27 -5.43 -2.39
CA TYR A 156 8.82 -5.00 -1.11
C TYR A 156 8.65 -3.50 -0.92
N GLN A 157 8.69 -3.03 0.31
CA GLN A 157 8.66 -1.60 0.61
C GLN A 157 10.05 -0.98 0.33
N ASN A 158 10.08 0.09 -0.48
CA ASN A 158 11.28 0.87 -0.75
C ASN A 158 11.05 2.39 -0.61
N PHE A 159 10.02 2.76 0.12
CA PHE A 159 9.72 4.13 0.54
C PHE A 159 9.59 5.15 -0.57
N GLY A 160 9.00 4.75 -1.64
CA GLY A 160 8.49 5.64 -2.66
C GLY A 160 9.33 5.72 -3.93
N VAL A 161 10.60 5.34 -3.95
CA VAL A 161 11.43 5.47 -5.16
C VAL A 161 10.86 4.65 -6.31
N MET A 162 10.67 3.34 -6.13
CA MET A 162 10.07 2.48 -7.17
C MET A 162 8.62 2.86 -7.46
N GLN A 163 7.90 3.31 -6.44
CA GLN A 163 6.51 3.74 -6.57
C GLN A 163 6.40 5.01 -7.42
N ALA A 164 7.24 6.01 -7.16
CA ALA A 164 7.31 7.24 -7.96
C ALA A 164 7.78 6.95 -9.39
N GLN A 165 8.73 6.03 -9.56
CA GLN A 165 9.18 5.58 -10.87
C GLN A 165 8.06 4.92 -11.66
N ASP A 166 7.20 4.13 -11.03
CA ASP A 166 6.02 3.54 -11.67
C ASP A 166 5.04 4.61 -12.17
N LEU A 167 4.83 5.69 -11.40
CA LEU A 167 4.02 6.81 -11.87
C LEU A 167 4.61 7.46 -13.13
N ILE A 168 5.93 7.68 -13.13
CA ILE A 168 6.65 8.24 -14.29
C ILE A 168 6.56 7.30 -15.49
N ASN A 169 6.78 5.99 -15.29
CA ASN A 169 6.71 5.00 -16.36
C ASN A 169 5.32 4.89 -16.99
N ALA A 170 4.27 4.92 -16.18
CA ALA A 170 2.89 4.97 -16.67
C ALA A 170 2.65 6.21 -17.54
N LEU A 171 3.15 7.38 -17.12
CA LEU A 171 3.04 8.63 -17.90
C LEU A 171 3.80 8.55 -19.23
N LEU A 172 5.04 8.06 -19.21
CA LEU A 172 5.86 7.94 -20.42
C LEU A 172 5.24 6.95 -21.41
N HIS A 173 4.73 5.83 -20.94
CA HIS A 173 4.02 4.88 -21.79
C HIS A 173 2.76 5.51 -22.38
N LEU A 174 1.95 6.17 -21.59
CA LEU A 174 0.72 6.83 -22.06
C LEU A 174 1.02 7.91 -23.10
N LYS A 175 2.01 8.76 -22.86
CA LYS A 175 2.42 9.80 -23.82
C LYS A 175 2.92 9.19 -25.15
N LYS A 176 3.56 8.03 -25.11
CA LYS A 176 3.98 7.31 -26.31
C LYS A 176 2.79 6.73 -27.09
N GLU A 177 1.85 6.09 -26.38
CA GLU A 177 0.67 5.44 -26.99
C GLU A 177 -0.34 6.45 -27.57
N LYS A 178 -0.46 7.62 -26.95
CA LYS A 178 -1.44 8.65 -27.29
C LYS A 178 -0.79 10.00 -27.67
N TYR A 179 0.37 9.94 -28.29
CA TYR A 179 1.19 11.13 -28.60
C TYR A 179 0.39 12.28 -29.21
N ASN A 180 -0.41 11.99 -30.24
CA ASN A 180 -1.18 13.02 -30.95
C ASN A 180 -2.25 13.73 -30.10
N LEU A 181 -2.71 13.10 -29.01
CA LEU A 181 -3.72 13.66 -28.11
C LEU A 181 -3.10 14.41 -26.95
N LEU A 182 -1.84 14.11 -26.59
CA LEU A 182 -1.24 14.51 -25.32
C LEU A 182 0.02 15.36 -25.49
N GLU A 183 0.29 15.82 -26.70
CA GLU A 183 1.40 16.73 -26.96
C GLU A 183 1.13 18.09 -26.27
N ASN A 184 2.10 18.56 -25.50
CA ASN A 184 2.04 19.85 -24.79
C ASN A 184 0.90 20.00 -23.77
N ILE A 185 0.27 18.91 -23.34
CA ILE A 185 -0.77 18.93 -22.31
C ILE A 185 -0.13 18.89 -20.91
N PRO A 186 -0.53 19.80 -19.99
CA PRO A 186 0.02 19.84 -18.64
C PRO A 186 -0.31 18.59 -17.84
N VAL A 187 0.62 18.18 -16.97
CA VAL A 187 0.52 17.02 -16.09
C VAL A 187 0.43 17.46 -14.65
N ILE A 188 -0.65 17.11 -13.99
CA ILE A 188 -0.91 17.43 -12.58
C ILE A 188 -1.01 16.14 -11.78
N MET A 189 -0.32 16.07 -10.66
CA MET A 189 -0.40 14.93 -9.74
C MET A 189 -1.15 15.31 -8.47
N ILE A 190 -2.28 14.65 -8.22
CA ILE A 190 -3.07 14.81 -7.00
C ILE A 190 -2.81 13.60 -6.12
N GLY A 191 -2.24 13.81 -4.93
CA GLY A 191 -1.91 12.73 -4.02
C GLY A 191 -2.45 12.97 -2.61
N SER A 192 -2.92 11.90 -1.96
CA SER A 192 -3.36 11.93 -0.57
C SER A 192 -2.41 11.14 0.32
N SER A 193 -2.00 11.71 1.46
CA SER A 193 -1.11 11.05 2.42
C SER A 193 0.18 10.58 1.73
N HIS A 194 0.47 9.26 1.73
CA HIS A 194 1.60 8.68 1.00
C HIS A 194 1.57 9.02 -0.50
N GLY A 195 0.39 9.09 -1.11
CA GLY A 195 0.26 9.47 -2.52
C GLY A 195 0.72 10.91 -2.79
N GLY A 196 0.52 11.84 -1.86
CA GLY A 196 1.08 13.19 -1.96
C GLY A 196 2.61 13.20 -1.89
N TYR A 197 3.18 12.41 -0.98
CA TYR A 197 4.63 12.19 -0.95
C TYR A 197 5.17 11.63 -2.28
N LEU A 198 4.49 10.65 -2.88
CA LEU A 198 4.88 10.10 -4.17
C LEU A 198 4.78 11.12 -5.30
N ALA A 199 3.75 11.97 -5.30
CA ALA A 199 3.59 13.05 -6.28
C ALA A 199 4.78 14.02 -6.22
N HIS A 200 5.17 14.46 -5.03
CA HIS A 200 6.36 15.31 -4.84
C HIS A 200 7.65 14.60 -5.25
N LEU A 201 7.78 13.31 -4.93
CA LEU A 201 8.97 12.53 -5.29
C LEU A 201 9.08 12.35 -6.81
N ALA A 202 7.96 12.05 -7.50
CA ALA A 202 7.93 11.96 -8.95
C ALA A 202 8.29 13.28 -9.61
N ALA A 203 7.73 14.41 -9.13
CA ALA A 203 8.08 15.74 -9.60
C ALA A 203 9.56 16.10 -9.35
N LYS A 204 10.15 15.61 -8.26
CA LYS A 204 11.58 15.80 -7.96
C LYS A 204 12.48 14.96 -8.86
N ILE A 205 12.08 13.72 -9.17
CA ILE A 205 12.86 12.80 -10.04
C ILE A 205 12.80 13.27 -11.49
N ALA A 206 11.61 13.70 -11.96
CA ALA A 206 11.39 14.08 -13.34
C ALA A 206 10.65 15.45 -13.45
N PRO A 207 11.29 16.56 -13.05
CA PRO A 207 10.66 17.88 -12.97
C PRO A 207 10.17 18.41 -14.33
N TRP A 208 10.67 17.90 -15.42
CA TRP A 208 10.24 18.25 -16.78
C TRP A 208 8.97 17.50 -17.23
N LEU A 209 8.47 16.55 -16.46
CA LEU A 209 7.28 15.75 -16.78
C LEU A 209 6.05 16.15 -15.95
N VAL A 210 6.22 16.90 -14.87
CA VAL A 210 5.16 17.21 -13.90
C VAL A 210 5.05 18.72 -13.77
N ASP A 211 3.93 19.29 -14.22
CA ASP A 211 3.69 20.72 -14.20
C ASP A 211 3.11 21.22 -12.86
N GLY A 212 2.47 20.34 -12.10
CA GLY A 212 1.89 20.71 -10.81
C GLY A 212 1.62 19.52 -9.89
N VAL A 213 1.66 19.78 -8.59
CA VAL A 213 1.32 18.83 -7.53
C VAL A 213 0.24 19.44 -6.63
N ILE A 214 -0.82 18.68 -6.40
CA ILE A 214 -1.84 18.97 -5.40
C ILE A 214 -1.69 17.96 -4.28
N ASP A 215 -1.24 18.45 -3.14
CA ASP A 215 -0.96 17.63 -1.97
C ASP A 215 -2.10 17.69 -0.96
N ASN A 216 -2.65 16.53 -0.64
CA ASN A 216 -3.63 16.38 0.42
C ASN A 216 -3.03 15.61 1.61
N SER A 217 -2.47 16.35 2.56
CA SER A 217 -2.00 15.82 3.85
C SER A 217 -0.85 14.82 3.74
N SER A 218 0.12 15.05 2.86
CA SER A 218 1.33 14.24 2.83
C SER A 218 2.30 14.61 3.96
N TYR A 219 3.28 13.75 4.18
CA TYR A 219 4.36 14.06 5.11
C TYR A 219 5.53 14.73 4.37
N ALA A 220 6.08 15.79 4.97
CA ALA A 220 7.18 16.56 4.40
C ALA A 220 8.55 15.86 4.50
N LYS A 221 8.65 14.86 5.36
CA LYS A 221 9.86 14.04 5.57
C LYS A 221 9.48 12.58 5.60
N THR A 222 10.35 11.72 5.09
CA THR A 222 10.18 10.28 5.25
C THR A 222 10.00 9.94 6.72
N PRO A 223 8.88 9.32 7.11
CA PRO A 223 8.60 9.01 8.50
C PRO A 223 9.46 7.83 8.96
N LEU A 224 10.69 8.11 9.40
CA LEU A 224 11.69 7.10 9.78
C LEU A 224 11.17 6.11 10.84
N GLN A 225 10.23 6.53 11.68
CA GLN A 225 9.58 5.63 12.64
C GLN A 225 8.82 4.48 11.97
N TYR A 226 8.44 4.63 10.71
CA TYR A 226 7.79 3.56 9.93
C TYR A 226 8.78 2.73 9.11
N LEU A 227 10.06 3.08 9.16
CA LEU A 227 11.14 2.42 8.41
C LEU A 227 11.88 1.35 9.23
N GLY A 228 11.47 1.07 10.44
CA GLY A 228 12.20 0.14 11.29
C GLY A 228 13.63 0.63 11.58
N PHE A 229 13.76 1.80 12.18
CA PHE A 229 15.06 2.43 12.41
C PHE A 229 15.95 1.58 13.31
N GLY A 230 17.03 1.06 12.72
CA GLY A 230 18.21 0.58 13.47
C GLY A 230 18.17 -0.84 13.99
N LYS A 231 17.22 -1.70 13.60
CA LYS A 231 17.19 -3.14 13.93
C LYS A 231 16.46 -3.95 12.88
N GLU A 232 16.34 -5.25 13.14
CA GLU A 232 15.68 -6.28 12.35
C GLU A 232 14.18 -6.03 12.05
N ILE A 233 13.62 -4.90 12.49
CA ILE A 233 12.25 -4.47 12.20
C ILE A 233 12.29 -3.61 10.96
N ASP A 234 11.83 -4.17 9.88
CA ASP A 234 11.88 -3.53 8.57
C ASP A 234 10.92 -2.37 8.45
N TYR A 235 9.67 -2.53 8.93
CA TYR A 235 8.66 -1.51 8.78
C TYR A 235 7.47 -1.78 9.70
N MET A 236 7.16 -0.85 10.57
CA MET A 236 6.00 -0.94 11.44
C MET A 236 4.82 -0.18 10.83
N ARG A 237 3.69 -0.86 10.67
CA ARG A 237 2.47 -0.25 10.20
C ARG A 237 1.26 -0.72 10.99
N HIS A 238 0.46 0.24 11.44
CA HIS A 238 -0.87 -0.03 11.94
C HIS A 238 -1.80 -0.22 10.74
N TYR A 239 -2.33 -1.43 10.56
CA TYR A 239 -3.19 -1.75 9.43
C TYR A 239 -4.66 -1.60 9.81
N GLU A 240 -5.25 -0.45 9.52
CA GLU A 240 -6.71 -0.29 9.55
C GLU A 240 -7.40 -0.96 8.37
N ALA A 241 -6.67 -1.19 7.28
CA ALA A 241 -7.23 -1.71 6.02
C ALA A 241 -7.05 -3.22 5.84
N CYS A 242 -6.51 -3.94 6.81
CA CYS A 242 -6.45 -5.39 6.73
C CYS A 242 -7.73 -5.96 7.36
N ASP A 243 -8.52 -6.69 6.59
CA ASP A 243 -9.74 -7.35 7.09
C ASP A 243 -9.49 -8.23 8.32
N ILE A 244 -8.24 -8.67 8.51
CA ILE A 244 -7.81 -9.43 9.67
C ILE A 244 -7.90 -8.59 10.95
N SER A 245 -7.39 -7.36 10.97
CA SER A 245 -7.42 -6.52 12.18
C SER A 245 -8.84 -6.15 12.61
N ASN A 246 -9.76 -6.06 11.63
CA ASN A 246 -11.17 -5.78 11.88
C ASN A 246 -11.96 -7.06 12.27
N SER A 247 -11.42 -8.23 11.98
CA SER A 247 -12.08 -9.52 12.28
C SER A 247 -11.85 -10.00 13.71
N PHE A 248 -10.83 -9.49 14.40
CA PHE A 248 -10.46 -9.94 15.75
C PHE A 248 -10.74 -8.85 16.79
N LYS A 249 -11.75 -9.05 17.63
CA LYS A 249 -12.25 -8.07 18.61
C LYS A 249 -11.31 -7.87 19.79
N ASN A 250 -10.59 -8.90 20.18
CA ASN A 250 -9.79 -8.95 21.39
C ASN A 250 -8.28 -8.85 21.12
N LEU A 251 -7.91 -8.69 19.86
CA LEU A 251 -6.53 -8.58 19.45
C LEU A 251 -6.24 -7.17 18.90
N ASN A 252 -5.08 -6.67 19.24
CA ASN A 252 -4.49 -5.46 18.67
C ASN A 252 -3.29 -5.88 17.82
N LEU A 253 -3.46 -5.87 16.50
CA LEU A 253 -2.47 -6.40 15.57
C LEU A 253 -1.62 -5.27 15.00
N LEU A 254 -0.32 -5.37 15.18
CA LEU A 254 0.68 -4.55 14.53
C LEU A 254 1.31 -5.35 13.38
N PHE A 255 1.27 -4.80 12.20
CA PHE A 255 1.86 -5.43 11.01
C PHE A 255 3.17 -4.74 10.65
N TYR A 256 4.20 -5.54 10.45
CA TYR A 256 5.47 -5.14 9.87
C TYR A 256 5.52 -5.56 8.41
N SER A 257 5.94 -4.70 7.53
CA SER A 257 6.12 -5.03 6.11
C SER A 257 7.60 -5.22 5.82
N LYS A 258 7.92 -6.29 5.09
CA LYS A 258 9.30 -6.58 4.69
C LYS A 258 9.85 -5.45 3.82
N THR A 259 11.02 -4.94 4.18
CA THR A 259 11.79 -3.97 3.41
C THR A 259 13.19 -4.50 3.17
N PHE A 260 13.85 -4.04 2.12
CA PHE A 260 15.23 -4.41 1.84
C PHE A 260 16.28 -3.48 2.47
N TRP A 261 15.86 -2.43 3.17
CA TRP A 261 16.78 -1.48 3.78
C TRP A 261 17.60 -2.06 4.94
N THR A 262 17.13 -3.12 5.56
CA THR A 262 17.75 -3.70 6.77
C THR A 262 18.28 -5.11 6.57
N SER A 263 17.93 -5.82 5.50
CA SER A 263 18.21 -7.24 5.35
C SER A 263 19.59 -7.58 4.80
N ASN A 264 20.39 -6.60 4.36
CA ASN A 264 21.68 -6.84 3.67
C ASN A 264 22.86 -6.05 4.26
N LYS A 265 22.91 -5.85 5.58
CA LYS A 265 24.14 -5.36 6.23
C LYS A 265 24.57 -6.25 7.36
#